data_fe306f5e36e53004812ae9e548100f7b
#
_entry.id   fe306f5e36e53004812ae9e548100f7b
#
_cell.length_a   1.000
_cell.length_b   1.000
_cell.length_c   1.000
_cell.angle_alpha   90.00
_cell.angle_beta   90.00
_cell.angle_gamma   90.00
#
_symmetry.space_group_name_H-M   'P 1'
#
loop_
_entity.id
_entity.type
_entity.pdbx_description
1 polymer ?
#
loop_
_entity_poly.entity_id
_entity_poly.type
_entity_poly.pdbx_seq_one_letter_code
_entity_poly.pdbx_strand_id
1 'polypeptide(L)'
;LIALILVLFVCTLVLSAYAVVMRSFHRARAKQTSELTDQWRDPVLSAVADPTLVPSVQSLVSDDDGVQFVDLVIEYVRRVRGEERVILRDLVKPFLPQVAERIHARSTERRAWAVQTLGTLGLPEYAAQVVAALDDSSPLVAMVAARALSREETPEYAGEVLARLDRFEGWNRLFLAAMLAAMGPAVSKQLRDALADENGSPWTRAVMADALRLQGDFLAGDIAAAIVGVAEDRDLLASSLRLLSAVGRPEHAAVVRPHCASADAVVKAQALRALGPLGGDQDIPLLVEAMGDPSPWPSLYAARSARDAGGKDVLMRLVASEHPSAALAEQVLAEENSL
;
A
#
# COMPACT_ATOMS: atom_id res chain seq x y z
N LEU A 1 -39.70 -9.63 -40.89
CA LEU A 1 -38.83 -10.64 -40.29
C LEU A 1 -37.53 -10.85 -41.12
N ILE A 2 -37.65 -11.17 -42.42
CA ILE A 2 -36.51 -11.41 -43.32
C ILE A 2 -35.54 -10.20 -43.38
N ALA A 3 -36.06 -8.98 -43.52
CA ALA A 3 -35.25 -7.76 -43.52
C ALA A 3 -34.43 -7.59 -42.23
N LEU A 4 -35.04 -7.88 -41.07
CA LEU A 4 -34.35 -7.82 -39.76
C LEU A 4 -33.20 -8.85 -39.65
N ILE A 5 -33.46 -10.07 -40.13
CA ILE A 5 -32.45 -11.14 -40.16
C ILE A 5 -31.26 -10.75 -41.05
N LEU A 6 -31.57 -10.13 -42.20
CA LEU A 6 -30.54 -9.70 -43.16
C LEU A 6 -29.68 -8.56 -42.59
N VAL A 7 -30.28 -7.61 -41.90
CA VAL A 7 -29.59 -6.52 -41.20
C VAL A 7 -28.68 -7.07 -40.08
N LEU A 8 -29.19 -7.98 -39.24
CA LEU A 8 -28.40 -8.62 -38.18
C LEU A 8 -27.20 -9.42 -38.76
N PHE A 9 -27.43 -10.13 -39.83
CA PHE A 9 -26.38 -10.87 -40.52
C PHE A 9 -25.28 -9.96 -41.07
N VAL A 10 -25.64 -8.87 -41.73
CA VAL A 10 -24.70 -7.86 -42.24
C VAL A 10 -23.95 -7.19 -41.08
N CYS A 11 -24.62 -6.80 -39.98
CA CYS A 11 -23.97 -6.26 -38.79
C CYS A 11 -22.98 -7.23 -38.19
N THR A 12 -23.34 -8.51 -38.11
CA THR A 12 -22.42 -9.55 -37.58
C THR A 12 -21.20 -9.73 -38.43
N LEU A 13 -21.35 -9.72 -39.81
CA LEU A 13 -20.25 -9.78 -40.75
C LEU A 13 -19.33 -8.57 -40.61
N VAL A 14 -19.89 -7.35 -40.52
CA VAL A 14 -19.11 -6.12 -40.37
C VAL A 14 -18.36 -6.11 -39.03
N LEU A 15 -19.01 -6.49 -37.93
CA LEU A 15 -18.35 -6.60 -36.63
C LEU A 15 -17.25 -7.67 -36.62
N SER A 16 -17.48 -8.81 -37.27
CA SER A 16 -16.47 -9.87 -37.38
C SER A 16 -15.28 -9.43 -38.23
N ALA A 17 -15.52 -8.78 -39.37
CA ALA A 17 -14.47 -8.22 -40.20
C ALA A 17 -13.67 -7.14 -39.46
N TYR A 18 -14.36 -6.24 -38.73
CA TYR A 18 -13.73 -5.22 -37.89
C TYR A 18 -12.86 -5.86 -36.79
N ALA A 19 -13.38 -6.87 -36.11
CA ALA A 19 -12.63 -7.59 -35.08
C ALA A 19 -11.39 -8.28 -35.62
N VAL A 20 -11.46 -8.89 -36.82
CA VAL A 20 -10.32 -9.52 -37.48
C VAL A 20 -9.26 -8.49 -37.89
N VAL A 21 -9.69 -7.37 -38.49
CA VAL A 21 -8.80 -6.27 -38.87
C VAL A 21 -8.10 -5.68 -37.65
N MET A 22 -8.85 -5.39 -36.61
CA MET A 22 -8.26 -4.88 -35.34
C MET A 22 -7.31 -5.88 -34.71
N ARG A 23 -7.66 -7.16 -34.72
CA ARG A 23 -6.78 -8.22 -34.18
C ARG A 23 -5.49 -8.37 -35.00
N SER A 24 -5.57 -8.27 -36.30
CA SER A 24 -4.37 -8.33 -37.18
C SER A 24 -3.50 -7.09 -37.00
N PHE A 25 -4.11 -5.90 -36.85
CA PHE A 25 -3.39 -4.65 -36.59
C PHE A 25 -2.68 -4.68 -35.22
N HIS A 26 -3.38 -5.14 -34.18
CA HIS A 26 -2.78 -5.32 -32.86
C HIS A 26 -1.64 -6.34 -32.84
N ARG A 27 -1.79 -7.45 -33.61
CA ARG A 27 -0.74 -8.46 -33.71
C ARG A 27 0.49 -7.94 -34.47
N ALA A 28 0.30 -7.21 -35.58
CA ALA A 28 1.40 -6.62 -36.34
C ALA A 28 2.16 -5.59 -35.48
N ARG A 29 1.43 -4.75 -34.73
CA ARG A 29 2.05 -3.78 -33.84
C ARG A 29 2.77 -4.45 -32.65
N ALA A 30 2.20 -5.48 -32.05
CA ALA A 30 2.84 -6.26 -30.99
C ALA A 30 4.12 -6.96 -31.49
N LYS A 31 4.10 -7.50 -32.72
CA LYS A 31 5.28 -8.12 -33.34
C LYS A 31 6.38 -7.10 -33.57
N GLN A 32 6.05 -5.94 -34.14
CA GLN A 32 7.03 -4.86 -34.37
C GLN A 32 7.64 -4.37 -33.03
N THR A 33 6.81 -4.20 -31.98
CA THR A 33 7.31 -3.82 -30.65
C THR A 33 8.24 -4.89 -30.08
N SER A 34 7.92 -6.18 -30.26
CA SER A 34 8.77 -7.29 -29.81
C SER A 34 10.12 -7.32 -30.56
N GLU A 35 10.12 -7.13 -31.86
CA GLU A 35 11.34 -7.11 -32.68
C GLU A 35 12.26 -5.94 -32.27
N LEU A 36 11.71 -4.74 -32.03
CA LEU A 36 12.45 -3.58 -31.54
C LEU A 36 13.01 -3.82 -30.15
N THR A 37 12.19 -4.37 -29.25
CA THR A 37 12.62 -4.70 -27.88
C THR A 37 13.79 -5.68 -27.87
N ASP A 38 13.72 -6.72 -28.69
CA ASP A 38 14.80 -7.70 -28.82
C ASP A 38 16.07 -7.07 -29.40
N GLN A 39 15.93 -6.15 -30.38
CA GLN A 39 17.07 -5.42 -30.97
C GLN A 39 17.79 -4.52 -29.92
N TRP A 40 17.08 -3.91 -28.99
CA TRP A 40 17.67 -3.00 -27.99
C TRP A 40 18.19 -3.69 -26.73
N ARG A 41 17.76 -4.93 -26.47
CA ARG A 41 18.10 -5.64 -25.22
C ARG A 41 19.60 -5.77 -25.01
N ASP A 42 20.33 -6.31 -25.98
CA ASP A 42 21.77 -6.53 -25.88
C ASP A 42 22.56 -5.20 -25.82
N PRO A 43 22.25 -4.17 -26.64
CA PRO A 43 22.85 -2.85 -26.53
C PRO A 43 22.63 -2.21 -25.15
N VAL A 44 21.42 -2.29 -24.56
CA VAL A 44 21.13 -1.74 -23.22
C VAL A 44 21.97 -2.45 -22.16
N LEU A 45 22.05 -3.78 -22.19
CA LEU A 45 22.88 -4.55 -21.27
C LEU A 45 24.37 -4.24 -21.43
N SER A 46 24.83 -4.06 -22.66
CA SER A 46 26.21 -3.66 -22.95
C SER A 46 26.54 -2.26 -22.41
N ALA A 47 25.60 -1.30 -22.53
CA ALA A 47 25.77 0.05 -21.99
C ALA A 47 25.76 0.06 -20.44
N VAL A 48 25.05 -0.85 -19.79
CA VAL A 48 25.11 -1.01 -18.34
C VAL A 48 26.48 -1.53 -17.90
N ALA A 49 27.11 -2.42 -18.68
CA ALA A 49 28.45 -2.95 -18.42
C ALA A 49 29.56 -1.93 -18.77
N ASP A 50 29.36 -1.13 -19.83
CA ASP A 50 30.29 -0.09 -20.28
C ASP A 50 29.51 1.22 -20.55
N PRO A 51 29.52 2.17 -19.62
CA PRO A 51 28.81 3.45 -19.75
C PRO A 51 29.21 4.31 -20.95
N THR A 52 30.38 4.07 -21.53
CA THR A 52 30.84 4.79 -22.71
C THR A 52 30.01 4.50 -23.96
N LEU A 53 29.25 3.43 -23.94
CA LEU A 53 28.36 3.01 -25.02
C LEU A 53 27.00 3.72 -25.01
N VAL A 54 26.65 4.47 -23.94
CA VAL A 54 25.36 5.17 -23.79
C VAL A 54 25.02 6.02 -25.02
N PRO A 55 25.89 6.90 -25.56
CA PRO A 55 25.55 7.70 -26.74
C PRO A 55 25.30 6.85 -27.99
N SER A 56 26.04 5.76 -28.14
CA SER A 56 25.87 4.84 -29.26
C SER A 56 24.53 4.14 -29.24
N VAL A 57 24.09 3.69 -28.05
CA VAL A 57 22.76 3.06 -27.87
C VAL A 57 21.64 4.07 -28.11
N GLN A 58 21.77 5.31 -27.59
CA GLN A 58 20.81 6.38 -27.85
C GLN A 58 20.62 6.64 -29.34
N SER A 59 21.71 6.61 -30.12
CA SER A 59 21.65 6.83 -31.59
C SER A 59 20.98 5.70 -32.38
N LEU A 60 20.79 4.51 -31.78
CA LEU A 60 20.05 3.39 -32.40
C LEU A 60 18.53 3.55 -32.30
N VAL A 61 18.06 4.46 -31.44
CA VAL A 61 16.64 4.66 -31.15
C VAL A 61 16.14 5.86 -31.95
N SER A 62 15.14 5.63 -32.81
CA SER A 62 14.48 6.73 -33.53
C SER A 62 13.59 7.55 -32.57
N ASP A 63 13.36 8.82 -32.92
CA ASP A 63 12.48 9.68 -32.11
C ASP A 63 11.07 9.10 -31.99
N ASP A 64 10.56 8.43 -33.01
CA ASP A 64 9.23 7.80 -33.00
C ASP A 64 9.15 6.58 -32.06
N ASP A 65 10.26 5.90 -31.81
CA ASP A 65 10.35 4.70 -30.98
C ASP A 65 10.80 5.01 -29.55
N GLY A 66 11.16 6.27 -29.24
CA GLY A 66 11.72 6.69 -27.96
C GLY A 66 10.86 6.27 -26.76
N VAL A 67 9.55 6.33 -26.87
CA VAL A 67 8.63 5.90 -25.80
C VAL A 67 8.68 4.39 -25.56
N GLN A 68 8.77 3.59 -26.62
CA GLN A 68 8.87 2.13 -26.53
C GLN A 68 10.22 1.72 -25.92
N PHE A 69 11.27 2.46 -26.26
CA PHE A 69 12.59 2.28 -25.65
C PHE A 69 12.56 2.58 -24.16
N VAL A 70 11.88 3.67 -23.74
CA VAL A 70 11.68 3.98 -22.31
C VAL A 70 10.90 2.86 -21.62
N ASP A 71 9.87 2.29 -22.24
CA ASP A 71 9.12 1.16 -21.66
C ASP A 71 10.03 -0.06 -21.38
N LEU A 72 10.92 -0.39 -22.32
CA LEU A 72 11.89 -1.46 -22.12
C LEU A 72 12.83 -1.16 -20.95
N VAL A 73 13.44 0.03 -20.95
CA VAL A 73 14.46 0.39 -19.95
C VAL A 73 13.85 0.48 -18.53
N ILE A 74 12.61 0.95 -18.40
CA ILE A 74 11.89 1.00 -17.11
C ILE A 74 11.77 -0.38 -16.44
N GLU A 75 11.64 -1.45 -17.20
CA GLU A 75 11.62 -2.81 -16.65
C GLU A 75 12.95 -3.16 -15.94
N TYR A 76 14.07 -2.72 -16.51
CA TYR A 76 15.38 -2.90 -15.89
C TYR A 76 15.59 -1.96 -14.69
N VAL A 77 15.21 -0.67 -14.81
CA VAL A 77 15.32 0.32 -13.71
C VAL A 77 14.62 -0.17 -12.43
N ARG A 78 13.52 -0.91 -12.56
CA ARG A 78 12.78 -1.48 -11.42
C ARG A 78 13.52 -2.60 -10.70
N ARG A 79 14.46 -3.25 -11.36
CA ARG A 79 15.15 -4.45 -10.87
C ARG A 79 16.56 -4.19 -10.37
N VAL A 80 17.14 -3.05 -10.75
CA VAL A 80 18.52 -2.69 -10.41
C VAL A 80 18.59 -1.52 -9.43
N ARG A 81 19.70 -1.40 -8.74
CA ARG A 81 20.01 -0.31 -7.79
C ARG A 81 21.43 0.20 -8.06
N GLY A 82 21.81 1.30 -7.41
CA GLY A 82 23.18 1.81 -7.50
C GLY A 82 23.51 2.40 -8.86
N GLU A 83 24.75 2.18 -9.31
CA GLU A 83 25.30 2.77 -10.52
C GLU A 83 24.59 2.35 -11.79
N GLU A 84 24.17 1.09 -11.89
CA GLU A 84 23.44 0.58 -13.05
C GLU A 84 22.13 1.36 -13.27
N ARG A 85 21.46 1.76 -12.18
CA ARG A 85 20.25 2.58 -12.27
C ARG A 85 20.53 3.97 -12.83
N VAL A 86 21.67 4.56 -12.49
CA VAL A 86 22.10 5.88 -13.02
C VAL A 86 22.31 5.77 -14.54
N ILE A 87 23.02 4.74 -15.00
CA ILE A 87 23.29 4.50 -16.44
C ILE A 87 21.99 4.32 -17.20
N LEU A 88 21.04 3.52 -16.68
CA LEU A 88 19.74 3.32 -17.30
C LEU A 88 18.91 4.59 -17.38
N ARG A 89 19.00 5.48 -16.37
CA ARG A 89 18.38 6.81 -16.40
C ARG A 89 18.99 7.67 -17.49
N ASP A 90 20.31 7.68 -17.63
CA ASP A 90 21.00 8.44 -18.66
C ASP A 90 20.64 7.95 -20.05
N LEU A 91 20.48 6.63 -20.25
CA LEU A 91 20.03 6.05 -21.52
C LEU A 91 18.69 6.62 -22.00
N VAL A 92 17.72 6.81 -21.12
CA VAL A 92 16.38 7.25 -21.50
C VAL A 92 16.21 8.77 -21.51
N LYS A 93 17.16 9.51 -20.97
CA LYS A 93 17.06 10.97 -20.77
C LYS A 93 16.66 11.76 -22.02
N PRO A 94 17.19 11.49 -23.25
CA PRO A 94 16.79 12.21 -24.46
C PRO A 94 15.31 12.03 -24.85
N PHE A 95 14.68 10.92 -24.42
CA PHE A 95 13.32 10.56 -24.82
C PHE A 95 12.27 10.97 -23.76
N LEU A 96 12.70 11.45 -22.59
CA LEU A 96 11.80 11.83 -21.49
C LEU A 96 10.90 13.04 -21.80
N PRO A 97 11.26 14.03 -22.59
CA PRO A 97 10.33 15.09 -22.99
C PRO A 97 9.05 14.56 -23.62
N GLN A 98 9.15 13.53 -24.50
CA GLN A 98 7.98 12.88 -25.11
C GLN A 98 7.11 12.13 -24.07
N VAL A 99 7.72 11.57 -23.03
CA VAL A 99 7.01 10.96 -21.90
C VAL A 99 6.28 12.03 -21.08
N ALA A 100 6.97 13.16 -20.80
CA ALA A 100 6.41 14.26 -20.03
C ALA A 100 5.19 14.89 -20.72
N GLU A 101 5.19 15.04 -22.04
CA GLU A 101 4.03 15.51 -22.80
C GLU A 101 2.79 14.62 -22.61
N ARG A 102 2.98 13.34 -22.37
CA ARG A 102 1.87 12.39 -22.17
C ARG A 102 1.15 12.55 -20.84
N ILE A 103 1.71 13.30 -19.89
CA ILE A 103 0.99 13.68 -18.65
C ILE A 103 -0.28 14.48 -18.98
N HIS A 104 -0.29 15.21 -20.10
CA HIS A 104 -1.43 15.99 -20.56
C HIS A 104 -2.33 15.26 -21.57
N ALA A 105 -2.08 13.96 -21.78
CA ALA A 105 -2.88 13.18 -22.73
C ALA A 105 -4.35 13.08 -22.31
N ARG A 106 -5.27 12.96 -23.29
CA ARG A 106 -6.70 12.76 -23.04
C ARG A 106 -6.99 11.42 -22.36
N SER A 107 -6.23 10.37 -22.69
CA SER A 107 -6.38 9.03 -22.10
C SER A 107 -5.79 8.99 -20.68
N THR A 108 -6.58 8.54 -19.74
CA THR A 108 -6.18 8.31 -18.33
C THR A 108 -4.99 7.34 -18.25
N GLU A 109 -5.00 6.28 -19.06
CA GLU A 109 -3.94 5.26 -19.08
C GLU A 109 -2.62 5.86 -19.51
N ARG A 110 -2.64 6.74 -20.53
CA ARG A 110 -1.42 7.42 -21.00
C ARG A 110 -0.86 8.37 -19.95
N ARG A 111 -1.74 9.12 -19.25
CA ARG A 111 -1.31 9.99 -18.16
C ARG A 111 -0.73 9.18 -16.99
N ALA A 112 -1.45 8.13 -16.56
CA ALA A 112 -0.99 7.26 -15.49
C ALA A 112 0.36 6.60 -15.81
N TRP A 113 0.52 6.11 -17.05
CA TRP A 113 1.78 5.55 -17.52
C TRP A 113 2.93 6.58 -17.48
N ALA A 114 2.70 7.79 -17.96
CA ALA A 114 3.71 8.85 -17.96
C ALA A 114 4.14 9.21 -16.53
N VAL A 115 3.17 9.42 -15.62
CA VAL A 115 3.43 9.69 -14.21
C VAL A 115 4.19 8.55 -13.55
N GLN A 116 3.79 7.29 -13.79
CA GLN A 116 4.49 6.13 -13.26
C GLN A 116 5.93 6.03 -13.77
N THR A 117 6.15 6.30 -15.05
CA THR A 117 7.46 6.24 -15.70
C THR A 117 8.39 7.29 -15.11
N LEU A 118 7.98 8.57 -15.12
CA LEU A 118 8.77 9.68 -14.55
C LEU A 118 9.01 9.49 -13.06
N GLY A 119 8.00 9.07 -12.31
CA GLY A 119 8.14 8.76 -10.91
C GLY A 119 9.06 7.57 -10.64
N THR A 120 9.08 6.52 -11.50
CA THR A 120 10.03 5.40 -11.37
C THR A 120 11.46 5.85 -11.61
N LEU A 121 11.69 6.73 -12.56
CA LEU A 121 13.00 7.32 -12.80
C LEU A 121 13.44 8.20 -11.62
N GLY A 122 12.52 8.95 -11.02
CA GLY A 122 12.80 9.80 -9.86
C GLY A 122 13.79 10.92 -10.18
N LEU A 123 13.68 11.50 -11.37
CA LEU A 123 14.53 12.59 -11.82
C LEU A 123 13.97 13.94 -11.29
N PRO A 124 14.80 14.78 -10.63
CA PRO A 124 14.35 16.03 -10.02
C PRO A 124 13.65 16.98 -10.99
N GLU A 125 14.10 17.02 -12.25
CA GLU A 125 13.53 17.88 -13.30
C GLU A 125 12.05 17.58 -13.63
N TYR A 126 11.56 16.37 -13.33
CA TYR A 126 10.18 15.95 -13.54
C TYR A 126 9.35 15.86 -12.25
N ALA A 127 9.97 16.09 -11.09
CA ALA A 127 9.31 15.95 -9.80
C ALA A 127 8.07 16.84 -9.66
N ALA A 128 8.17 18.11 -10.09
CA ALA A 128 7.05 19.06 -10.05
C ALA A 128 5.83 18.56 -10.87
N GLN A 129 6.06 17.91 -12.01
CA GLN A 129 5.00 17.36 -12.84
C GLN A 129 4.34 16.13 -12.19
N VAL A 130 5.12 15.29 -11.52
CA VAL A 130 4.60 14.14 -10.75
C VAL A 130 3.80 14.64 -9.54
N VAL A 131 4.25 15.67 -8.84
CA VAL A 131 3.51 16.31 -7.74
C VAL A 131 2.18 16.91 -8.25
N ALA A 132 2.21 17.64 -9.38
CA ALA A 132 0.98 18.18 -9.97
C ALA A 132 -0.04 17.09 -10.34
N ALA A 133 0.42 15.89 -10.69
CA ALA A 133 -0.44 14.75 -11.00
C ALA A 133 -1.20 14.18 -9.78
N LEU A 134 -0.84 14.56 -8.54
CA LEU A 134 -1.66 14.29 -7.36
C LEU A 134 -3.05 14.95 -7.44
N ASP A 135 -3.16 16.03 -8.21
CA ASP A 135 -4.39 16.78 -8.42
C ASP A 135 -5.11 16.41 -9.73
N ASP A 136 -4.67 15.33 -10.42
CA ASP A 136 -5.34 14.85 -11.63
C ASP A 136 -6.82 14.57 -11.39
N SER A 137 -7.65 14.84 -12.39
CA SER A 137 -9.10 14.55 -12.36
C SER A 137 -9.43 13.06 -12.21
N SER A 138 -8.51 12.18 -12.62
CA SER A 138 -8.66 10.74 -12.46
C SER A 138 -8.02 10.27 -11.13
N PRO A 139 -8.79 9.65 -10.22
CA PRO A 139 -8.25 9.09 -8.99
C PRO A 139 -7.14 8.06 -9.22
N LEU A 140 -7.18 7.36 -10.36
CA LEU A 140 -6.13 6.42 -10.75
C LEU A 140 -4.78 7.11 -10.99
N VAL A 141 -4.78 8.23 -11.72
CA VAL A 141 -3.55 9.01 -12.01
C VAL A 141 -3.00 9.60 -10.71
N ALA A 142 -3.87 10.20 -9.88
CA ALA A 142 -3.51 10.74 -8.58
C ALA A 142 -2.88 9.66 -7.67
N MET A 143 -3.44 8.44 -7.64
CA MET A 143 -2.90 7.32 -6.87
C MET A 143 -1.54 6.86 -7.40
N VAL A 144 -1.35 6.82 -8.72
CA VAL A 144 -0.06 6.50 -9.33
C VAL A 144 0.98 7.56 -8.94
N ALA A 145 0.62 8.84 -8.93
CA ALA A 145 1.49 9.92 -8.49
C ALA A 145 1.85 9.79 -7.00
N ALA A 146 0.86 9.56 -6.13
CA ALA A 146 1.09 9.35 -4.70
C ALA A 146 2.07 8.20 -4.45
N ARG A 147 1.85 7.05 -5.12
CA ARG A 147 2.76 5.91 -5.03
C ARG A 147 4.16 6.19 -5.56
N ALA A 148 4.26 6.99 -6.63
CA ALA A 148 5.55 7.36 -7.20
C ALA A 148 6.38 8.26 -6.28
N LEU A 149 5.70 9.10 -5.49
CA LEU A 149 6.30 10.04 -4.53
C LEU A 149 6.53 9.41 -3.15
N SER A 150 5.83 8.32 -2.82
CA SER A 150 5.94 7.65 -1.51
C SER A 150 7.07 6.62 -1.52
N ARG A 151 8.32 7.08 -1.53
CA ARG A 151 9.52 6.26 -1.51
C ARG A 151 10.47 6.70 -0.42
N GLU A 152 11.30 5.77 0.05
CA GLU A 152 12.33 6.04 1.05
C GLU A 152 13.35 7.08 0.54
N GLU A 153 13.63 7.08 -0.77
CA GLU A 153 14.57 8.01 -1.39
C GLU A 153 14.04 9.43 -1.58
N THR A 154 12.72 9.66 -1.35
CA THR A 154 12.06 10.94 -1.61
C THR A 154 11.14 11.37 -0.46
N PRO A 155 11.64 11.42 0.80
CA PRO A 155 10.82 11.75 1.98
C PRO A 155 10.30 13.19 1.96
N GLU A 156 10.91 14.09 1.18
CA GLU A 156 10.51 15.49 1.04
C GLU A 156 9.10 15.65 0.45
N TYR A 157 8.60 14.67 -0.31
CA TYR A 157 7.25 14.72 -0.90
C TYR A 157 6.15 14.19 0.01
N ALA A 158 6.49 13.72 1.22
CA ALA A 158 5.49 13.22 2.14
C ALA A 158 4.40 14.24 2.44
N GLY A 159 4.76 15.51 2.66
CA GLY A 159 3.80 16.59 2.89
C GLY A 159 2.81 16.78 1.75
N GLU A 160 3.27 16.67 0.49
CA GLU A 160 2.42 16.79 -0.70
C GLU A 160 1.39 15.65 -0.80
N VAL A 161 1.83 14.43 -0.46
CA VAL A 161 0.95 13.26 -0.45
C VAL A 161 -0.07 13.34 0.69
N LEU A 162 0.40 13.70 1.90
CA LEU A 162 -0.46 13.83 3.08
C LEU A 162 -1.54 14.91 2.91
N ALA A 163 -1.20 16.06 2.35
CA ALA A 163 -2.14 17.15 2.10
C ALA A 163 -3.30 16.77 1.16
N ARG A 164 -3.16 15.67 0.40
CA ARG A 164 -4.15 15.21 -0.56
C ARG A 164 -4.72 13.83 -0.24
N LEU A 165 -4.42 13.31 0.94
CA LEU A 165 -4.77 11.94 1.30
C LEU A 165 -6.28 11.69 1.32
N ASP A 166 -7.09 12.68 1.72
CA ASP A 166 -8.56 12.60 1.73
C ASP A 166 -9.16 12.32 0.34
N ARG A 167 -8.45 12.66 -0.75
CA ARG A 167 -8.89 12.30 -2.12
C ARG A 167 -8.94 10.79 -2.35
N PHE A 168 -8.27 10.02 -1.52
CA PHE A 168 -8.21 8.56 -1.62
C PHE A 168 -9.15 7.88 -0.62
N GLU A 169 -10.05 8.63 0.03
CA GLU A 169 -11.10 8.05 0.84
C GLU A 169 -11.92 7.05 0.01
N GLY A 170 -12.15 5.86 0.56
CA GLY A 170 -12.76 4.74 -0.18
C GLY A 170 -11.76 3.78 -0.84
N TRP A 171 -10.47 4.11 -0.93
CA TRP A 171 -9.44 3.16 -1.30
C TRP A 171 -9.06 2.26 -0.11
N ASN A 172 -8.34 1.17 -0.40
CA ASN A 172 -7.88 0.28 0.66
C ASN A 172 -6.92 1.02 1.60
N ARG A 173 -7.39 1.28 2.84
CA ARG A 173 -6.64 2.02 3.87
C ARG A 173 -5.29 1.38 4.19
N LEU A 174 -5.23 0.04 4.28
CA LEU A 174 -3.98 -0.65 4.58
C LEU A 174 -2.94 -0.52 3.46
N PHE A 175 -3.40 -0.44 2.21
CA PHE A 175 -2.51 -0.16 1.08
C PHE A 175 -1.89 1.23 1.20
N LEU A 176 -2.69 2.25 1.52
CA LEU A 176 -2.21 3.62 1.73
C LEU A 176 -1.26 3.72 2.92
N ALA A 177 -1.61 3.07 4.02
CA ALA A 177 -0.74 2.98 5.20
C ALA A 177 0.61 2.32 4.88
N ALA A 178 0.60 1.21 4.13
CA ALA A 178 1.83 0.54 3.71
C ALA A 178 2.66 1.40 2.75
N MET A 179 2.01 2.15 1.87
CA MET A 179 2.67 3.09 0.96
C MET A 179 3.39 4.20 1.74
N LEU A 180 2.73 4.81 2.73
CA LEU A 180 3.33 5.84 3.58
C LEU A 180 4.42 5.25 4.49
N ALA A 181 4.21 4.07 5.05
CA ALA A 181 5.20 3.39 5.86
C ALA A 181 6.50 3.07 5.09
N ALA A 182 6.39 2.77 3.79
CA ALA A 182 7.54 2.51 2.93
C ALA A 182 8.45 3.72 2.68
N MET A 183 8.01 4.94 3.05
CA MET A 183 8.87 6.13 3.04
C MET A 183 9.90 6.14 4.18
N GLY A 184 9.83 5.16 5.08
CA GLY A 184 10.79 4.95 6.14
C GLY A 184 10.68 5.94 7.31
N PRO A 185 11.66 5.91 8.23
CA PRO A 185 11.59 6.69 9.47
C PRO A 185 11.74 8.20 9.29
N ALA A 186 12.25 8.66 8.14
CA ALA A 186 12.42 10.09 7.85
C ALA A 186 11.09 10.87 7.89
N VAL A 187 9.96 10.19 7.59
CA VAL A 187 8.62 10.81 7.58
C VAL A 187 7.83 10.56 8.86
N SER A 188 8.33 9.75 9.80
CA SER A 188 7.58 9.36 11.01
C SER A 188 7.07 10.55 11.82
N LYS A 189 7.85 11.63 11.91
CA LYS A 189 7.41 12.86 12.58
C LYS A 189 6.18 13.46 11.90
N GLN A 190 6.18 13.57 10.56
CA GLN A 190 5.05 14.11 9.81
C GLN A 190 3.80 13.23 9.95
N LEU A 191 3.97 11.90 9.98
CA LEU A 191 2.87 10.96 10.21
C LEU A 191 2.30 11.10 11.63
N ARG A 192 3.16 11.30 12.66
CA ARG A 192 2.71 11.56 14.03
C ARG A 192 1.98 12.89 14.15
N ASP A 193 2.50 13.94 13.54
CA ASP A 193 1.86 15.25 13.54
C ASP A 193 0.46 15.17 12.89
N ALA A 194 0.33 14.46 11.76
CA ALA A 194 -0.94 14.24 11.09
C ALA A 194 -1.90 13.31 11.87
N LEU A 195 -1.37 12.34 12.63
CA LEU A 195 -2.17 11.51 13.53
C LEU A 195 -2.74 12.34 14.69
N ALA A 196 -1.95 13.26 15.22
CA ALA A 196 -2.32 14.13 16.35
C ALA A 196 -3.26 15.28 15.95
N ASP A 197 -3.31 15.66 14.68
CA ASP A 197 -4.14 16.77 14.19
C ASP A 197 -5.64 16.45 14.35
N GLU A 198 -6.28 17.08 15.31
CA GLU A 198 -7.71 16.91 15.61
C GLU A 198 -8.63 17.42 14.49
N ASN A 199 -8.13 18.32 13.63
CA ASN A 199 -8.88 18.82 12.47
C ASN A 199 -8.81 17.86 11.28
N GLY A 200 -7.89 16.88 11.28
CA GLY A 200 -7.79 15.85 10.27
C GLY A 200 -9.00 14.91 10.29
N SER A 201 -9.40 14.39 9.12
CA SER A 201 -10.49 13.42 9.07
C SER A 201 -10.16 12.17 9.89
N PRO A 202 -11.14 11.54 10.57
CA PRO A 202 -10.92 10.28 11.29
C PRO A 202 -10.32 9.19 10.38
N TRP A 203 -10.72 9.16 9.12
CA TRP A 203 -10.19 8.21 8.14
C TRP A 203 -8.69 8.44 7.86
N THR A 204 -8.27 9.70 7.62
CA THR A 204 -6.85 10.05 7.41
C THR A 204 -6.02 9.70 8.64
N ARG A 205 -6.50 10.07 9.83
CA ARG A 205 -5.82 9.74 11.10
C ARG A 205 -5.70 8.22 11.30
N ALA A 206 -6.72 7.44 10.92
CA ALA A 206 -6.65 5.98 10.95
C ALA A 206 -5.58 5.42 9.98
N VAL A 207 -5.40 6.03 8.78
CA VAL A 207 -4.28 5.69 7.87
C VAL A 207 -2.94 5.96 8.54
N MET A 208 -2.79 7.10 9.23
CA MET A 208 -1.55 7.44 9.95
C MET A 208 -1.24 6.44 11.06
N ALA A 209 -2.24 6.07 11.85
CA ALA A 209 -2.08 5.06 12.91
C ALA A 209 -1.61 3.71 12.33
N ASP A 210 -2.22 3.25 11.23
CA ASP A 210 -1.80 2.01 10.57
C ASP A 210 -0.39 2.13 9.94
N ALA A 211 -0.01 3.29 9.39
CA ALA A 211 1.33 3.53 8.83
C ALA A 211 2.42 3.52 9.91
N LEU A 212 2.21 4.24 11.01
CA LEU A 212 3.11 4.29 12.16
C LEU A 212 3.27 2.91 12.82
N ARG A 213 2.18 2.13 12.87
CA ARG A 213 2.23 0.73 13.32
C ARG A 213 3.14 -0.11 12.44
N LEU A 214 3.05 0.02 11.11
CA LEU A 214 3.91 -0.70 10.17
C LEU A 214 5.38 -0.28 10.26
N GLN A 215 5.65 0.99 10.62
CA GLN A 215 7.01 1.47 10.90
C GLN A 215 7.53 1.03 12.27
N GLY A 216 6.65 0.58 13.19
CA GLY A 216 7.02 0.30 14.57
C GLY A 216 7.43 1.55 15.35
N ASP A 217 6.79 2.69 15.09
CA ASP A 217 7.15 3.97 15.70
C ASP A 217 6.67 4.07 17.16
N PHE A 218 7.57 3.83 18.11
CA PHE A 218 7.28 3.86 19.54
C PHE A 218 6.83 5.23 20.06
N LEU A 219 7.22 6.33 19.40
CA LEU A 219 6.83 7.67 19.81
C LEU A 219 5.36 7.98 19.51
N ALA A 220 4.71 7.16 18.69
CA ALA A 220 3.29 7.28 18.41
C ALA A 220 2.39 6.69 19.50
N GLY A 221 2.95 5.95 20.47
CA GLY A 221 2.18 5.29 21.53
C GLY A 221 1.33 6.23 22.37
N ASP A 222 1.91 7.35 22.84
CA ASP A 222 1.18 8.33 23.66
C ASP A 222 0.06 9.04 22.88
N ILE A 223 0.30 9.33 21.58
CA ILE A 223 -0.70 9.91 20.69
C ILE A 223 -1.86 8.92 20.50
N ALA A 224 -1.56 7.66 20.24
CA ALA A 224 -2.57 6.62 20.10
C ALA A 224 -3.38 6.44 21.38
N ALA A 225 -2.74 6.48 22.56
CA ALA A 225 -3.41 6.37 23.84
C ALA A 225 -4.36 7.56 24.10
N ALA A 226 -3.95 8.78 23.76
CA ALA A 226 -4.82 9.96 23.85
C ALA A 226 -6.05 9.81 22.94
N ILE A 227 -5.86 9.34 21.70
CA ILE A 227 -6.96 9.09 20.75
C ILE A 227 -7.90 8.03 21.28
N VAL A 228 -7.39 6.90 21.79
CA VAL A 228 -8.22 5.82 22.36
C VAL A 228 -9.08 6.31 23.52
N GLY A 229 -8.60 7.30 24.29
CA GLY A 229 -9.34 7.89 25.41
C GLY A 229 -10.55 8.74 25.02
N VAL A 230 -10.61 9.26 23.77
CA VAL A 230 -11.62 10.25 23.36
C VAL A 230 -12.30 9.96 22.02
N ALA A 231 -11.75 9.10 21.19
CA ALA A 231 -12.27 8.88 19.83
C ALA A 231 -13.61 8.12 19.83
N GLU A 232 -14.58 8.66 19.11
CA GLU A 232 -15.88 8.02 18.87
C GLU A 232 -15.90 7.27 17.52
N ASP A 233 -15.06 7.70 16.56
CA ASP A 233 -14.99 7.05 15.26
C ASP A 233 -14.41 5.63 15.40
N ARG A 234 -15.16 4.66 14.90
CA ARG A 234 -14.87 3.23 14.99
C ARG A 234 -13.51 2.86 14.37
N ASP A 235 -13.24 3.39 13.18
CA ASP A 235 -12.07 2.99 12.41
C ASP A 235 -10.80 3.62 12.95
N LEU A 236 -10.87 4.87 13.39
CA LEU A 236 -9.77 5.54 14.09
C LEU A 236 -9.45 4.86 15.41
N LEU A 237 -10.48 4.54 16.21
CA LEU A 237 -10.33 3.84 17.48
C LEU A 237 -9.69 2.45 17.27
N ALA A 238 -10.19 1.67 16.31
CA ALA A 238 -9.65 0.35 16.03
C ALA A 238 -8.20 0.40 15.50
N SER A 239 -7.84 1.41 14.68
CA SER A 239 -6.47 1.59 14.19
C SER A 239 -5.52 2.02 15.30
N SER A 240 -5.96 2.92 16.20
CA SER A 240 -5.19 3.37 17.36
C SER A 240 -4.96 2.23 18.36
N LEU A 241 -5.95 1.38 18.59
CA LEU A 241 -5.80 0.17 19.41
C LEU A 241 -4.79 -0.82 18.78
N ARG A 242 -4.81 -1.01 17.44
CA ARG A 242 -3.79 -1.80 16.74
C ARG A 242 -2.39 -1.21 16.88
N LEU A 243 -2.27 0.11 16.80
CA LEU A 243 -1.00 0.80 17.01
C LEU A 243 -0.50 0.57 18.44
N LEU A 244 -1.35 0.75 19.45
CA LEU A 244 -0.99 0.47 20.86
C LEU A 244 -0.58 -0.99 21.07
N SER A 245 -1.23 -1.95 20.43
CA SER A 245 -0.84 -3.36 20.49
C SER A 245 0.60 -3.60 19.99
N ALA A 246 1.10 -2.76 19.09
CA ALA A 246 2.43 -2.93 18.48
C ALA A 246 3.52 -2.11 19.19
N VAL A 247 3.20 -0.90 19.66
CA VAL A 247 4.21 0.05 20.14
C VAL A 247 3.85 0.67 21.50
N GLY A 248 2.75 0.25 22.13
CA GLY A 248 2.32 0.76 23.42
C GLY A 248 3.21 0.33 24.56
N ARG A 249 3.01 0.98 25.71
CA ARG A 249 3.67 0.69 26.98
C ARG A 249 2.63 0.25 28.03
N PRO A 250 3.03 -0.44 29.11
CA PRO A 250 2.08 -0.95 30.13
C PRO A 250 1.14 0.10 30.70
N GLU A 251 1.58 1.35 30.85
CA GLU A 251 0.73 2.45 31.33
C GLU A 251 -0.48 2.73 30.42
N HIS A 252 -0.40 2.39 29.14
CA HIS A 252 -1.51 2.55 28.18
C HIS A 252 -2.63 1.52 28.37
N ALA A 253 -2.41 0.45 29.14
CA ALA A 253 -3.45 -0.54 29.43
C ALA A 253 -4.71 0.10 30.06
N ALA A 254 -4.53 1.16 30.85
CA ALA A 254 -5.64 1.84 31.52
C ALA A 254 -6.69 2.41 30.55
N VAL A 255 -6.26 3.00 29.42
CA VAL A 255 -7.18 3.55 28.42
C VAL A 255 -7.75 2.47 27.48
N VAL A 256 -7.09 1.30 27.38
CA VAL A 256 -7.54 0.17 26.55
C VAL A 256 -8.65 -0.64 27.23
N ARG A 257 -8.55 -0.89 28.56
CA ARG A 257 -9.47 -1.75 29.32
C ARG A 257 -10.96 -1.46 29.09
N PRO A 258 -11.45 -0.20 29.11
CA PRO A 258 -12.86 0.07 28.88
C PRO A 258 -13.39 -0.45 27.54
N HIS A 259 -12.54 -0.47 26.51
CA HIS A 259 -12.91 -0.91 25.17
C HIS A 259 -12.99 -2.44 25.02
N CYS A 260 -12.49 -3.20 25.99
CA CYS A 260 -12.65 -4.66 26.01
C CYS A 260 -14.11 -5.08 26.20
N ALA A 261 -14.98 -4.20 26.70
CA ALA A 261 -16.43 -4.39 26.83
C ALA A 261 -17.23 -3.70 25.70
N SER A 262 -16.59 -3.20 24.64
CA SER A 262 -17.26 -2.51 23.54
C SER A 262 -18.37 -3.37 22.91
N ALA A 263 -19.48 -2.75 22.55
CA ALA A 263 -20.55 -3.39 21.78
C ALA A 263 -20.11 -3.67 20.33
N ASP A 264 -19.18 -2.90 19.77
CA ASP A 264 -18.60 -3.15 18.47
C ASP A 264 -17.55 -4.27 18.54
N ALA A 265 -17.80 -5.37 17.84
CA ALA A 265 -16.93 -6.54 17.87
C ALA A 265 -15.52 -6.29 17.33
N VAL A 266 -15.34 -5.32 16.41
CA VAL A 266 -14.03 -4.96 15.86
C VAL A 266 -13.22 -4.19 16.91
N VAL A 267 -13.82 -3.19 17.53
CA VAL A 267 -13.18 -2.40 18.62
C VAL A 267 -12.84 -3.33 19.78
N LYS A 268 -13.79 -4.15 20.22
CA LYS A 268 -13.58 -5.14 21.28
C LYS A 268 -12.40 -6.06 20.97
N ALA A 269 -12.37 -6.62 19.76
CA ALA A 269 -11.28 -7.51 19.35
C ALA A 269 -9.91 -6.82 19.37
N GLN A 270 -9.82 -5.57 18.88
CA GLN A 270 -8.56 -4.84 18.90
C GLN A 270 -8.13 -4.41 20.31
N ALA A 271 -9.09 -4.06 21.19
CA ALA A 271 -8.81 -3.75 22.60
C ALA A 271 -8.27 -5.00 23.33
N LEU A 272 -8.96 -6.13 23.20
CA LEU A 272 -8.49 -7.40 23.78
C LEU A 272 -7.09 -7.76 23.27
N ARG A 273 -6.85 -7.62 21.96
CA ARG A 273 -5.52 -7.84 21.38
C ARG A 273 -4.46 -6.90 21.96
N ALA A 274 -4.79 -5.62 22.11
CA ALA A 274 -3.85 -4.63 22.66
C ALA A 274 -3.53 -4.91 24.13
N LEU A 275 -4.47 -5.45 24.87
CA LEU A 275 -4.28 -5.75 26.29
C LEU A 275 -3.29 -6.91 26.53
N GLY A 276 -3.02 -7.78 25.52
CA GLY A 276 -2.00 -8.83 25.64
C GLY A 276 -0.62 -8.28 25.99
N PRO A 277 0.01 -7.49 25.12
CA PRO A 277 1.34 -6.93 25.38
C PRO A 277 1.35 -5.77 26.40
N LEU A 278 0.23 -5.13 26.66
CA LEU A 278 0.13 -3.97 27.58
C LEU A 278 -0.31 -4.34 28.99
N GLY A 279 -1.10 -5.39 29.13
CA GLY A 279 -1.68 -5.83 30.40
C GLY A 279 -0.71 -6.65 31.23
N GLY A 280 -1.21 -7.14 32.34
CA GLY A 280 -0.49 -8.01 33.24
C GLY A 280 -1.45 -8.96 33.96
N ASP A 281 -0.99 -9.61 35.03
CA ASP A 281 -1.74 -10.62 35.78
C ASP A 281 -3.15 -10.13 36.20
N GLN A 282 -3.29 -8.85 36.52
CA GLN A 282 -4.56 -8.22 36.87
C GLN A 282 -5.61 -8.25 35.75
N ASP A 283 -5.19 -8.38 34.50
CA ASP A 283 -6.07 -8.35 33.32
C ASP A 283 -6.51 -9.76 32.90
N ILE A 284 -5.84 -10.80 33.42
CA ILE A 284 -6.13 -12.21 33.07
C ILE A 284 -7.60 -12.58 33.33
N PRO A 285 -8.24 -12.22 34.48
CA PRO A 285 -9.65 -12.54 34.70
C PRO A 285 -10.57 -11.96 33.62
N LEU A 286 -10.36 -10.68 33.22
CA LEU A 286 -11.11 -10.03 32.16
C LEU A 286 -10.92 -10.75 30.81
N LEU A 287 -9.68 -11.11 30.48
CA LEU A 287 -9.36 -11.83 29.25
C LEU A 287 -9.99 -13.23 29.22
N VAL A 288 -9.99 -13.95 30.35
CA VAL A 288 -10.64 -15.26 30.46
C VAL A 288 -12.16 -15.14 30.29
N GLU A 289 -12.80 -14.14 30.89
CA GLU A 289 -14.23 -13.86 30.70
C GLU A 289 -14.54 -13.59 29.21
N ALA A 290 -13.72 -12.76 28.55
CA ALA A 290 -13.87 -12.41 27.14
C ALA A 290 -13.65 -13.59 26.17
N MET A 291 -13.02 -14.69 26.62
CA MET A 291 -12.94 -15.93 25.80
C MET A 291 -14.32 -16.55 25.55
N GLY A 292 -15.34 -16.22 26.37
CA GLY A 292 -16.72 -16.62 26.18
C GLY A 292 -17.52 -15.73 25.22
N ASP A 293 -16.90 -14.75 24.54
CA ASP A 293 -17.59 -13.87 23.61
C ASP A 293 -18.16 -14.67 22.41
N PRO A 294 -19.41 -14.40 22.01
CA PRO A 294 -20.03 -15.10 20.88
C PRO A 294 -19.35 -14.82 19.53
N SER A 295 -18.60 -13.72 19.43
CA SER A 295 -17.88 -13.35 18.22
C SER A 295 -16.50 -14.03 18.18
N PRO A 296 -16.13 -14.69 17.09
CA PRO A 296 -14.89 -15.48 17.02
C PRO A 296 -13.61 -14.67 17.24
N TRP A 297 -13.55 -13.44 16.73
CA TRP A 297 -12.33 -12.61 16.83
C TRP A 297 -12.07 -12.07 18.25
N PRO A 298 -13.05 -11.47 18.95
CA PRO A 298 -12.90 -11.11 20.35
C PRO A 298 -12.46 -12.28 21.21
N SER A 299 -13.15 -13.43 21.09
CA SER A 299 -12.85 -14.65 21.84
C SER A 299 -11.41 -15.14 21.60
N LEU A 300 -10.98 -15.24 20.34
CA LEU A 300 -9.63 -15.66 19.97
C LEU A 300 -8.54 -14.70 20.48
N TYR A 301 -8.75 -13.39 20.30
CA TYR A 301 -7.77 -12.41 20.80
C TYR A 301 -7.72 -12.38 22.31
N ALA A 302 -8.83 -12.57 23.02
CA ALA A 302 -8.84 -12.70 24.45
C ALA A 302 -7.97 -13.88 24.94
N ALA A 303 -8.08 -15.04 24.30
CA ALA A 303 -7.29 -16.22 24.66
C ALA A 303 -5.78 -16.00 24.40
N ARG A 304 -5.43 -15.45 23.23
CA ARG A 304 -4.03 -15.12 22.90
C ARG A 304 -3.46 -14.08 23.88
N SER A 305 -4.23 -13.04 24.17
CA SER A 305 -3.82 -11.99 25.09
C SER A 305 -3.71 -12.49 26.54
N ALA A 306 -4.54 -13.41 26.97
CA ALA A 306 -4.39 -14.05 28.28
C ALA A 306 -3.06 -14.81 28.37
N ARG A 307 -2.65 -15.51 27.32
CA ARG A 307 -1.32 -16.14 27.23
C ARG A 307 -0.20 -15.10 27.30
N ASP A 308 -0.30 -14.08 26.47
CA ASP A 308 0.76 -13.07 26.31
C ASP A 308 0.92 -12.19 27.58
N ALA A 309 -0.15 -12.00 28.35
CA ALA A 309 -0.14 -11.32 29.65
C ALA A 309 0.37 -12.19 30.82
N GLY A 310 0.89 -13.39 30.54
CA GLY A 310 1.43 -14.29 31.57
C GLY A 310 0.44 -15.34 32.08
N GLY A 311 -0.77 -15.41 31.54
CA GLY A 311 -1.85 -16.32 32.00
C GLY A 311 -1.74 -17.77 31.52
N LYS A 312 -0.58 -18.27 31.10
CA LYS A 312 -0.40 -19.62 30.58
C LYS A 312 -0.89 -20.72 31.56
N ASP A 313 -0.58 -20.56 32.85
CA ASP A 313 -1.03 -21.50 33.87
C ASP A 313 -2.57 -21.49 34.05
N VAL A 314 -3.19 -20.31 33.83
CA VAL A 314 -4.65 -20.19 33.86
C VAL A 314 -5.26 -20.94 32.67
N LEU A 315 -4.72 -20.75 31.46
CA LEU A 315 -5.16 -21.47 30.26
C LEU A 315 -5.00 -22.98 30.41
N MET A 316 -3.89 -23.48 30.98
CA MET A 316 -3.70 -24.91 31.24
C MET A 316 -4.74 -25.46 32.22
N ARG A 317 -5.12 -24.70 33.25
CA ARG A 317 -6.21 -25.09 34.17
C ARG A 317 -7.56 -25.13 33.47
N LEU A 318 -7.83 -24.20 32.55
CA LEU A 318 -9.06 -24.23 31.74
C LEU A 318 -9.14 -25.49 30.88
N VAL A 319 -8.03 -25.86 30.23
CA VAL A 319 -7.95 -27.11 29.44
C VAL A 319 -8.21 -28.35 30.30
N ALA A 320 -7.72 -28.36 31.53
CA ALA A 320 -7.92 -29.48 32.45
C ALA A 320 -9.33 -29.52 33.10
N SER A 321 -10.17 -28.54 32.82
CA SER A 321 -11.52 -28.38 33.35
C SER A 321 -12.59 -28.54 32.26
N GLU A 322 -13.86 -28.71 32.67
CA GLU A 322 -15.01 -28.70 31.74
C GLU A 322 -15.46 -27.28 31.35
N HIS A 323 -14.53 -26.32 31.30
CA HIS A 323 -14.84 -24.92 30.98
C HIS A 323 -15.23 -24.79 29.50
N PRO A 324 -16.25 -23.97 29.14
CA PRO A 324 -16.68 -23.81 27.75
C PRO A 324 -15.55 -23.34 26.81
N SER A 325 -14.57 -22.59 27.32
CA SER A 325 -13.42 -22.09 26.56
C SER A 325 -12.20 -23.05 26.56
N ALA A 326 -12.31 -24.27 27.09
CA ALA A 326 -11.20 -25.23 27.16
C ALA A 326 -10.58 -25.53 25.81
N ALA A 327 -11.41 -25.78 24.77
CA ALA A 327 -10.94 -26.06 23.41
C ALA A 327 -10.17 -24.86 22.80
N LEU A 328 -10.62 -23.64 23.08
CA LEU A 328 -9.93 -22.42 22.62
C LEU A 328 -8.59 -22.20 23.35
N ALA A 329 -8.57 -22.48 24.67
CA ALA A 329 -7.33 -22.42 25.47
C ALA A 329 -6.30 -23.43 24.95
N GLU A 330 -6.73 -24.67 24.65
CA GLU A 330 -5.88 -25.72 24.07
C GLU A 330 -5.31 -25.30 22.72
N GLN A 331 -6.15 -24.78 21.82
CA GLN A 331 -5.73 -24.25 20.52
C GLN A 331 -4.63 -23.20 20.66
N VAL A 332 -4.82 -22.20 21.54
CA VAL A 332 -3.86 -21.08 21.70
C VAL A 332 -2.55 -21.53 22.35
N LEU A 333 -2.59 -22.51 23.26
CA LEU A 333 -1.39 -23.12 23.83
C LEU A 333 -0.62 -23.95 22.78
N ALA A 334 -1.33 -24.62 21.86
CA ALA A 334 -0.70 -25.38 20.77
C ALA A 334 -0.03 -24.50 19.71
N GLU A 335 -0.52 -23.27 19.47
CA GLU A 335 0.09 -22.30 18.53
C GLU A 335 1.55 -21.99 18.89
N GLU A 336 1.91 -21.97 20.19
CA GLU A 336 3.26 -21.66 20.65
C GLU A 336 4.28 -22.79 20.29
N ASN A 337 3.81 -24.02 20.24
CA ASN A 337 4.66 -25.17 19.93
C ASN A 337 4.94 -25.35 18.43
N SER A 338 4.34 -24.50 17.58
CA SER A 338 4.41 -24.59 16.11
C SER A 338 5.33 -23.52 15.49
N LEU A 339 5.89 -22.60 16.31
CA LEU A 339 6.82 -21.54 15.94
C LEU A 339 8.24 -21.90 16.40
#